data_0c6a7c06c50455d5b4fb53685fe07284
#
_entry.id   0c6a7c06c50455d5b4fb53685fe07284
#
_cell.length_a   1.000
_cell.length_b   1.000
_cell.length_c   1.000
_cell.angle_alpha   90.00
_cell.angle_beta   90.00
_cell.angle_gamma   90.00
#
_symmetry.space_group_name_H-M   'P 1'
#
loop_
_entity.id
_entity.type
_entity.pdbx_description
1 polymer ?
#
loop_
_entity_poly.entity_id
_entity_poly.type
_entity_poly.pdbx_seq_one_letter_code
_entity_poly.pdbx_strand_id
1 'polypeptide(L)'
;MGVHASFVAVVVTDVSTAAVSTAAVSPAAPGRALAPATPAGARALERLRAWPGEQRVAVGLSGGVDSSLTAALLLAAGWQVEGLTLWLMHGKGACCSEGLVDAAALCEQLGIPHHVVDSRERFRAQIIDVLVEGYAAGITPLPCSRCNREVKFGPMLAWAERERGIARIATGHYARLRHGGPDGRHQLLRGTDARKDQSYFLYDLPQSVLGRLVFPLGELSKADTRLEAAQLGLHTAEKPESQDLCLADHHGSMRAFLDAYLPPRRGEIVLLDGRVLGEHDGIEHFTIGQRKGLGVAWSEPLHVVRLDAAFNRVVVAPRSEAARAEAVVGAVNWVSIAPPQEPLAVEVQVRYRSEPEAAWLIPLPASEADRAAGRPHRCRLEFCEAQFSITPGQAAVFYAGERLLGGGLIQS
;
A
#
# COMPACT_ATOMS: atom_id res chain seq x y z
N MET A 1 -4.50 -2.38 -36.04
CA MET A 1 -5.06 -1.03 -35.87
C MET A 1 -4.67 -0.57 -34.47
N GLY A 2 -3.68 0.33 -34.40
CA GLY A 2 -3.15 0.79 -33.11
C GLY A 2 -4.04 1.88 -32.54
N VAL A 3 -4.48 1.70 -31.30
CA VAL A 3 -5.14 2.75 -30.54
C VAL A 3 -4.06 3.45 -29.71
N HIS A 4 -3.60 4.60 -30.20
CA HIS A 4 -2.80 5.54 -29.44
C HIS A 4 -3.69 6.16 -28.36
N ALA A 5 -3.50 5.78 -27.10
CA ALA A 5 -4.07 6.48 -25.97
C ALA A 5 -3.31 7.80 -25.77
N SER A 6 -3.89 8.89 -26.22
CA SER A 6 -3.40 10.25 -25.94
C SER A 6 -3.64 10.58 -24.47
N PHE A 7 -2.55 10.67 -23.70
CA PHE A 7 -2.58 11.21 -22.34
C PHE A 7 -2.76 12.74 -22.41
N VAL A 8 -3.93 13.22 -22.02
CA VAL A 8 -4.13 14.65 -21.73
C VAL A 8 -3.72 14.88 -20.27
N ALA A 9 -2.51 15.36 -20.06
CA ALA A 9 -2.07 15.89 -18.79
C ALA A 9 -2.66 17.30 -18.64
N VAL A 10 -3.70 17.45 -17.82
CA VAL A 10 -4.14 18.77 -17.39
C VAL A 10 -3.22 19.20 -16.27
N VAL A 11 -2.23 20.03 -16.59
CA VAL A 11 -1.44 20.76 -15.61
C VAL A 11 -2.35 21.88 -15.12
N VAL A 12 -2.93 21.75 -13.93
CA VAL A 12 -3.61 22.87 -13.28
C VAL A 12 -2.54 23.74 -12.64
N THR A 13 -2.01 24.68 -13.39
CA THR A 13 -1.29 25.82 -12.86
C THR A 13 -2.33 26.85 -12.46
N ASP A 14 -2.31 27.23 -11.18
CA ASP A 14 -3.14 28.20 -10.47
C ASP A 14 -4.36 27.64 -9.73
N VAL A 15 -4.09 27.33 -8.45
CA VAL A 15 -5.15 27.37 -7.43
C VAL A 15 -5.23 28.79 -6.91
N SER A 16 -6.15 29.57 -7.49
CA SER A 16 -6.51 30.91 -7.01
C SER A 16 -6.93 30.83 -5.54
N THR A 17 -6.28 31.64 -4.73
CA THR A 17 -6.37 31.85 -3.30
C THR A 17 -7.82 32.03 -2.80
N ALA A 18 -8.38 30.97 -2.20
CA ALA A 18 -9.42 31.15 -1.19
C ALA A 18 -8.70 31.48 0.13
N ALA A 19 -8.94 32.66 0.67
CA ALA A 19 -8.30 33.16 1.86
C ALA A 19 -8.59 32.26 3.07
N VAL A 20 -7.62 31.42 3.43
CA VAL A 20 -7.56 30.78 4.73
C VAL A 20 -6.80 31.71 5.64
N SER A 21 -7.45 32.14 6.74
CA SER A 21 -6.83 32.93 7.79
C SER A 21 -5.62 32.21 8.35
N THR A 22 -4.43 32.57 7.91
CA THR A 22 -3.17 32.03 8.39
C THR A 22 -2.78 32.80 9.65
N ALA A 23 -2.82 32.11 10.80
CA ALA A 23 -1.94 32.50 11.89
C ALA A 23 -0.50 32.44 11.32
N ALA A 24 0.20 33.58 11.38
CA ALA A 24 1.52 33.72 10.80
C ALA A 24 2.51 32.73 11.46
N VAL A 25 2.74 31.58 10.81
CA VAL A 25 3.90 30.73 11.10
C VAL A 25 5.05 31.36 10.35
N SER A 26 6.02 31.92 11.07
CA SER A 26 7.25 32.44 10.46
C SER A 26 7.91 31.35 9.61
N PRO A 27 8.29 31.63 8.34
CA PRO A 27 8.98 30.68 7.52
C PRO A 27 10.29 30.28 8.22
N ALA A 28 10.54 28.97 8.33
CA ALA A 28 11.83 28.49 8.80
C ALA A 28 12.90 28.99 7.81
N ALA A 29 13.83 29.82 8.31
CA ALA A 29 14.88 30.37 7.47
C ALA A 29 15.67 29.25 6.79
N PRO A 30 15.92 29.33 5.46
CA PRO A 30 16.74 28.37 4.76
C PRO A 30 18.17 28.38 5.36
N GLY A 31 18.63 27.23 5.88
CA GLY A 31 20.00 27.09 6.37
C GLY A 31 20.18 26.89 7.87
N ARG A 32 19.12 26.74 8.68
CA ARG A 32 19.29 26.36 10.07
C ARG A 32 19.78 24.91 10.14
N ALA A 33 21.01 24.71 10.64
CA ALA A 33 21.53 23.36 10.93
C ALA A 33 20.58 22.70 11.95
N LEU A 34 19.76 21.79 11.48
CA LEU A 34 18.79 21.07 12.31
C LEU A 34 19.53 20.05 13.15
N ALA A 35 19.53 20.26 14.48
CA ALA A 35 19.85 19.19 15.41
C ALA A 35 18.65 18.22 15.44
N PRO A 36 18.83 16.95 15.06
CA PRO A 36 17.77 15.96 15.14
C PRO A 36 17.26 15.80 16.57
N ALA A 37 15.96 15.59 16.72
CA ALA A 37 15.33 15.38 18.03
C ALA A 37 15.64 13.99 18.62
N THR A 38 15.96 13.03 17.74
CA THR A 38 16.13 11.63 18.12
C THR A 38 17.40 11.04 17.50
N PRO A 39 17.99 9.99 18.14
CA PRO A 39 19.11 9.26 17.52
C PRO A 39 18.76 8.61 16.17
N ALA A 40 17.51 8.19 15.98
CA ALA A 40 17.05 7.62 14.71
C ALA A 40 16.99 8.69 13.60
N GLY A 41 16.50 9.90 13.93
CA GLY A 41 16.53 11.04 13.02
C GLY A 41 17.95 11.45 12.64
N ALA A 42 18.90 11.43 13.59
CA ALA A 42 20.30 11.70 13.30
C ALA A 42 20.88 10.70 12.28
N ARG A 43 20.68 9.40 12.49
CA ARG A 43 21.13 8.36 11.56
C ARG A 43 20.48 8.49 10.19
N ALA A 44 19.19 8.82 10.13
CA ALA A 44 18.50 9.05 8.86
C ALA A 44 19.11 10.22 8.09
N LEU A 45 19.42 11.34 8.75
CA LEU A 45 20.10 12.48 8.13
C LEU A 45 21.50 12.15 7.64
N GLU A 46 22.30 11.42 8.42
CA GLU A 46 23.64 10.98 8.01
C GLU A 46 23.57 10.12 6.75
N ARG A 47 22.66 9.14 6.73
CA ARG A 47 22.46 8.26 5.57
C ARG A 47 22.03 9.04 4.33
N LEU A 48 21.12 10.01 4.49
CA LEU A 48 20.67 10.84 3.37
C LEU A 48 21.78 11.76 2.83
N ARG A 49 22.62 12.33 3.72
CA ARG A 49 23.81 13.13 3.33
C ARG A 49 24.85 12.29 2.60
N ALA A 50 25.04 11.05 3.06
CA ALA A 50 25.98 10.10 2.46
C ALA A 50 25.44 9.41 1.20
N TRP A 51 24.25 9.77 0.72
CA TRP A 51 23.64 9.13 -0.45
C TRP A 51 24.51 9.30 -1.69
N PRO A 52 24.82 8.19 -2.41
CA PRO A 52 25.67 8.26 -3.59
C PRO A 52 24.93 8.86 -4.79
N GLY A 53 25.62 9.72 -5.53
CA GLY A 53 25.13 10.32 -6.78
C GLY A 53 24.25 11.54 -6.58
N GLU A 54 23.41 11.80 -7.56
CA GLU A 54 22.55 12.99 -7.59
C GLU A 54 21.55 13.01 -6.44
N GLN A 55 21.54 14.11 -5.69
CA GLN A 55 20.64 14.37 -4.56
C GLN A 55 19.48 15.28 -4.98
N ARG A 56 18.73 14.85 -6.00
CA ARG A 56 17.51 15.51 -6.48
C ARG A 56 16.35 14.51 -6.48
N VAL A 57 15.19 14.93 -5.92
CA VAL A 57 14.08 14.00 -5.66
C VAL A 57 12.73 14.70 -5.71
N ALA A 58 11.70 14.01 -6.23
CA ALA A 58 10.32 14.39 -6.02
C ALA A 58 9.74 13.59 -4.84
N VAL A 59 9.12 14.28 -3.90
CA VAL A 59 8.53 13.67 -2.69
C VAL A 59 7.04 13.52 -2.87
N GLY A 60 6.54 12.28 -2.78
CA GLY A 60 5.11 12.01 -2.78
C GLY A 60 4.46 12.52 -1.49
N LEU A 61 3.67 13.58 -1.59
CA LEU A 61 3.01 14.26 -0.48
C LEU A 61 1.54 13.85 -0.39
N SER A 62 1.10 13.41 0.79
CA SER A 62 -0.29 13.05 1.09
C SER A 62 -0.96 14.03 2.07
N GLY A 63 -0.26 15.10 2.47
CA GLY A 63 -0.72 16.01 3.53
C GLY A 63 -0.68 15.42 4.94
N GLY A 64 -0.04 14.26 5.14
CA GLY A 64 0.17 13.64 6.45
C GLY A 64 1.59 13.85 6.98
N VAL A 65 1.79 13.65 8.29
CA VAL A 65 3.06 13.88 8.99
C VAL A 65 4.24 13.09 8.39
N ASP A 66 4.02 11.87 7.91
CA ASP A 66 5.07 11.01 7.38
C ASP A 66 5.68 11.58 6.09
N SER A 67 4.83 11.96 5.15
CA SER A 67 5.30 12.59 3.90
C SER A 67 5.91 13.96 4.14
N SER A 68 5.39 14.71 5.11
CA SER A 68 5.92 16.01 5.51
C SER A 68 7.32 15.91 6.08
N LEU A 69 7.54 14.98 7.03
CA LEU A 69 8.86 14.75 7.59
C LEU A 69 9.84 14.22 6.53
N THR A 70 9.37 13.38 5.62
CA THR A 70 10.20 12.89 4.50
C THR A 70 10.79 14.06 3.69
N ALA A 71 9.98 15.03 3.30
CA ALA A 71 10.44 16.21 2.56
C ALA A 71 11.41 17.05 3.39
N ALA A 72 11.10 17.29 4.65
CA ALA A 72 11.91 18.09 5.56
C ALA A 72 13.29 17.45 5.85
N LEU A 73 13.36 16.13 6.05
CA LEU A 73 14.62 15.41 6.25
C LEU A 73 15.52 15.47 5.02
N LEU A 74 14.95 15.30 3.82
CA LEU A 74 15.70 15.39 2.56
C LEU A 74 16.26 16.79 2.35
N LEU A 75 15.47 17.85 2.61
CA LEU A 75 15.95 19.22 2.57
C LEU A 75 17.08 19.46 3.59
N ALA A 76 16.91 19.01 4.83
CA ALA A 76 17.93 19.13 5.89
C ALA A 76 19.20 18.34 5.57
N ALA A 77 19.10 17.31 4.75
CA ALA A 77 20.24 16.57 4.22
C ALA A 77 20.92 17.24 3.01
N GLY A 78 20.37 18.35 2.51
CA GLY A 78 20.94 19.11 1.37
C GLY A 78 20.41 18.69 0.00
N TRP A 79 19.35 17.90 -0.08
CA TRP A 79 18.77 17.50 -1.36
C TRP A 79 17.96 18.62 -2.01
N GLN A 80 17.93 18.63 -3.33
CA GLN A 80 16.97 19.40 -4.09
C GLN A 80 15.61 18.65 -4.09
N VAL A 81 14.62 19.24 -3.44
CA VAL A 81 13.31 18.59 -3.19
C VAL A 81 12.21 19.33 -3.94
N GLU A 82 11.37 18.57 -4.64
CA GLU A 82 10.11 19.07 -5.20
C GLU A 82 8.95 18.22 -4.65
N GLY A 83 7.88 18.84 -4.22
CA GLY A 83 6.67 18.17 -3.72
C GLY A 83 5.79 17.70 -4.89
N LEU A 84 5.29 16.47 -4.81
CA LEU A 84 4.41 15.87 -5.81
C LEU A 84 3.20 15.25 -5.14
N THR A 85 2.01 15.72 -5.45
CA THR A 85 0.76 15.17 -4.93
C THR A 85 -0.07 14.58 -6.05
N LEU A 86 -0.54 13.34 -5.86
CA LEU A 86 -1.51 12.71 -6.75
C LEU A 86 -2.91 13.04 -6.27
N TRP A 87 -3.71 13.65 -7.12
CA TRP A 87 -5.11 13.87 -6.86
C TRP A 87 -5.91 12.63 -7.29
N LEU A 88 -6.37 11.85 -6.32
CA LEU A 88 -7.01 10.55 -6.57
C LEU A 88 -8.54 10.59 -6.51
N MET A 89 -9.12 11.44 -5.66
CA MET A 89 -10.56 11.56 -5.46
C MET A 89 -10.96 12.99 -5.08
N HIS A 90 -12.23 13.33 -5.26
CA HIS A 90 -12.82 14.53 -4.67
C HIS A 90 -13.24 14.26 -3.21
N GLY A 91 -13.31 15.31 -2.37
CA GLY A 91 -13.86 15.24 -1.02
C GLY A 91 -12.81 15.28 0.09
N LYS A 92 -13.12 14.64 1.23
CA LYS A 92 -12.30 14.63 2.43
C LYS A 92 -11.33 13.44 2.45
N GLY A 93 -10.18 13.60 3.11
CA GLY A 93 -9.17 12.57 3.33
C GLY A 93 -7.83 12.84 2.65
N ALA A 94 -6.80 12.11 3.07
CA ALA A 94 -5.40 12.30 2.65
C ALA A 94 -5.16 12.17 1.13
N CYS A 95 -5.94 11.36 0.44
CA CYS A 95 -5.84 11.19 -1.02
C CYS A 95 -6.83 12.05 -1.82
N CYS A 96 -7.48 13.02 -1.15
CA CYS A 96 -8.53 13.86 -1.67
C CYS A 96 -8.13 15.35 -1.64
N SER A 97 -9.08 16.23 -1.92
CA SER A 97 -8.86 17.68 -1.99
C SER A 97 -8.28 18.28 -0.69
N GLU A 98 -8.62 17.72 0.47
CA GLU A 98 -8.08 18.16 1.77
C GLU A 98 -6.57 17.90 1.88
N GLY A 99 -6.10 16.71 1.43
CA GLY A 99 -4.67 16.41 1.41
C GLY A 99 -3.86 17.28 0.47
N LEU A 100 -4.47 17.80 -0.60
CA LEU A 100 -3.85 18.77 -1.51
C LEU A 100 -3.55 20.08 -0.81
N VAL A 101 -4.49 20.60 0.01
CA VAL A 101 -4.32 21.85 0.76
C VAL A 101 -3.17 21.73 1.76
N ASP A 102 -3.12 20.63 2.52
CA ASP A 102 -2.05 20.40 3.49
C ASP A 102 -0.68 20.22 2.80
N ALA A 103 -0.65 19.54 1.66
CA ALA A 103 0.59 19.39 0.89
C ALA A 103 1.08 20.72 0.31
N ALA A 104 0.18 21.58 -0.15
CA ALA A 104 0.51 22.92 -0.64
C ALA A 104 1.07 23.79 0.50
N ALA A 105 0.39 23.83 1.66
CA ALA A 105 0.86 24.55 2.83
C ALA A 105 2.23 24.07 3.32
N LEU A 106 2.48 22.75 3.27
CA LEU A 106 3.80 22.19 3.57
C LEU A 106 4.87 22.68 2.61
N CYS A 107 4.59 22.65 1.31
CA CYS A 107 5.54 23.11 0.30
C CYS A 107 5.87 24.61 0.46
N GLU A 108 4.87 25.42 0.78
CA GLU A 108 5.06 26.84 1.12
C GLU A 108 5.94 26.99 2.38
N GLN A 109 5.62 26.24 3.45
CA GLN A 109 6.41 26.26 4.70
C GLN A 109 7.88 25.86 4.47
N LEU A 110 8.13 24.88 3.61
CA LEU A 110 9.47 24.39 3.29
C LEU A 110 10.18 25.18 2.17
N GLY A 111 9.48 26.08 1.48
CA GLY A 111 10.02 26.83 0.34
C GLY A 111 10.36 25.95 -0.86
N ILE A 112 9.60 24.89 -1.13
CA ILE A 112 9.82 23.96 -2.25
C ILE A 112 8.68 24.04 -3.29
N PRO A 113 8.97 23.76 -4.58
CA PRO A 113 7.95 23.65 -5.60
C PRO A 113 6.92 22.56 -5.28
N HIS A 114 5.64 22.82 -5.57
CA HIS A 114 4.56 21.85 -5.42
C HIS A 114 3.91 21.56 -6.78
N HIS A 115 3.77 20.28 -7.08
CA HIS A 115 3.15 19.78 -8.30
C HIS A 115 1.97 18.89 -7.96
N VAL A 116 0.87 19.07 -8.68
CA VAL A 116 -0.34 18.24 -8.54
C VAL A 116 -0.58 17.50 -9.85
N VAL A 117 -0.71 16.20 -9.78
CA VAL A 117 -1.01 15.34 -10.92
C VAL A 117 -2.41 14.75 -10.75
N ASP A 118 -3.30 15.08 -11.66
CA ASP A 118 -4.63 14.47 -11.71
C ASP A 118 -4.51 12.99 -12.10
N SER A 119 -4.81 12.14 -11.14
CA SER A 119 -4.75 10.67 -11.29
C SER A 119 -6.10 10.00 -11.02
N ARG A 120 -7.20 10.77 -11.01
CA ARG A 120 -8.55 10.30 -10.65
C ARG A 120 -9.05 9.21 -11.58
N GLU A 121 -8.93 9.40 -12.89
CA GLU A 121 -9.32 8.41 -13.88
C GLU A 121 -8.53 7.11 -13.73
N ARG A 122 -7.20 7.23 -13.59
CA ARG A 122 -6.33 6.08 -13.36
C ARG A 122 -6.66 5.36 -12.06
N PHE A 123 -6.89 6.10 -10.98
CA PHE A 123 -7.27 5.53 -9.69
C PHE A 123 -8.61 4.79 -9.78
N ARG A 124 -9.59 5.37 -10.47
CA ARG A 124 -10.87 4.72 -10.70
C ARG A 124 -10.68 3.39 -11.44
N ALA A 125 -10.05 3.41 -12.61
CA ALA A 125 -9.90 2.23 -13.46
C ALA A 125 -9.01 1.14 -12.81
N GLN A 126 -7.94 1.52 -12.12
CA GLN A 126 -6.98 0.55 -11.59
C GLN A 126 -7.31 0.09 -10.17
N ILE A 127 -8.07 0.86 -9.41
CA ILE A 127 -8.34 0.55 -8.00
C ILE A 127 -9.82 0.37 -7.72
N ILE A 128 -10.65 1.36 -8.03
CA ILE A 128 -12.08 1.30 -7.68
C ILE A 128 -12.77 0.18 -8.46
N ASP A 129 -12.68 0.21 -9.78
CA ASP A 129 -13.37 -0.75 -10.65
C ASP A 129 -12.90 -2.19 -10.35
N VAL A 130 -11.59 -2.41 -10.21
CA VAL A 130 -11.02 -3.73 -9.85
C VAL A 130 -11.45 -4.21 -8.46
N LEU A 131 -11.58 -3.29 -7.49
CA LEU A 131 -12.04 -3.61 -6.16
C LEU A 131 -13.51 -4.04 -6.17
N VAL A 132 -14.35 -3.27 -6.85
CA VAL A 132 -15.79 -3.56 -7.00
C VAL A 132 -16.03 -4.89 -7.71
N GLU A 133 -15.35 -5.12 -8.84
CA GLU A 133 -15.41 -6.40 -9.58
C GLU A 133 -14.96 -7.59 -8.73
N GLY A 134 -13.86 -7.42 -7.95
CA GLY A 134 -13.36 -8.46 -7.07
C GLY A 134 -14.38 -8.84 -5.99
N TYR A 135 -14.94 -7.86 -5.30
CA TYR A 135 -15.96 -8.13 -4.28
C TYR A 135 -17.23 -8.77 -4.88
N ALA A 136 -17.67 -8.30 -6.04
CA ALA A 136 -18.80 -8.93 -6.76
C ALA A 136 -18.53 -10.39 -7.13
N ALA A 137 -17.25 -10.74 -7.38
CA ALA A 137 -16.81 -12.11 -7.65
C ALA A 137 -16.53 -12.95 -6.38
N GLY A 138 -16.81 -12.43 -5.18
CA GLY A 138 -16.53 -13.13 -3.92
C GLY A 138 -15.05 -13.18 -3.54
N ILE A 139 -14.23 -12.33 -4.15
CA ILE A 139 -12.80 -12.16 -3.86
C ILE A 139 -12.64 -10.95 -2.94
N THR A 140 -11.65 -10.99 -2.06
CA THR A 140 -11.31 -9.82 -1.22
C THR A 140 -9.99 -9.21 -1.72
N PRO A 141 -10.00 -8.27 -2.69
CA PRO A 141 -8.79 -7.70 -3.26
C PRO A 141 -7.98 -6.91 -2.24
N LEU A 142 -6.66 -6.80 -2.47
CA LEU A 142 -5.74 -5.95 -1.72
C LEU A 142 -5.43 -4.67 -2.54
N PRO A 143 -6.19 -3.57 -2.37
CA PRO A 143 -6.03 -2.40 -3.22
C PRO A 143 -4.72 -1.64 -2.99
N CYS A 144 -4.14 -1.67 -1.78
CA CYS A 144 -2.98 -0.84 -1.43
C CYS A 144 -1.71 -1.22 -2.20
N SER A 145 -1.39 -2.51 -2.35
CA SER A 145 -0.23 -2.94 -3.13
C SER A 145 -0.39 -2.60 -4.61
N ARG A 146 -1.59 -2.85 -5.16
CA ARG A 146 -1.92 -2.45 -6.54
C ARG A 146 -1.84 -0.93 -6.74
N CYS A 147 -2.34 -0.13 -5.77
CA CYS A 147 -2.24 1.33 -5.81
C CYS A 147 -0.78 1.79 -5.80
N ASN A 148 0.07 1.20 -4.98
CA ASN A 148 1.49 1.51 -4.97
C ASN A 148 2.12 1.23 -6.34
N ARG A 149 1.82 0.09 -6.97
CA ARG A 149 2.37 -0.29 -8.27
C ARG A 149 1.78 0.54 -9.42
N GLU A 150 0.45 0.57 -9.56
CA GLU A 150 -0.22 1.04 -10.77
C GLU A 150 -0.55 2.53 -10.75
N VAL A 151 -0.69 3.13 -9.57
CA VAL A 151 -1.13 4.53 -9.45
C VAL A 151 -0.02 5.42 -8.90
N LYS A 152 0.71 4.96 -7.87
CA LYS A 152 1.68 5.82 -7.18
C LYS A 152 3.05 5.76 -7.82
N PHE A 153 3.86 4.76 -7.51
CA PHE A 153 5.31 4.80 -7.77
C PHE A 153 5.66 4.88 -9.26
N GLY A 154 5.13 4.00 -10.09
CA GLY A 154 5.42 4.02 -11.52
C GLY A 154 5.03 5.33 -12.19
N PRO A 155 3.77 5.77 -12.07
CA PRO A 155 3.30 7.05 -12.62
C PRO A 155 4.02 8.28 -12.08
N MET A 156 4.29 8.34 -10.76
CA MET A 156 5.04 9.45 -10.17
C MET A 156 6.46 9.54 -10.75
N LEU A 157 7.16 8.39 -10.88
CA LEU A 157 8.48 8.34 -11.49
C LEU A 157 8.46 8.79 -12.96
N ALA A 158 7.50 8.29 -13.73
CA ALA A 158 7.37 8.66 -15.15
C ALA A 158 7.07 10.15 -15.32
N TRP A 159 6.21 10.71 -14.48
CA TRP A 159 5.91 12.15 -14.49
C TRP A 159 7.13 12.98 -14.08
N ALA A 160 7.78 12.64 -12.96
CA ALA A 160 8.93 13.38 -12.43
C ALA A 160 10.09 13.41 -13.43
N GLU A 161 10.35 12.29 -14.09
CA GLU A 161 11.38 12.19 -15.12
C GLU A 161 11.06 13.02 -16.36
N ARG A 162 9.83 12.88 -16.87
CA ARG A 162 9.42 13.57 -18.10
C ARG A 162 9.29 15.08 -17.93
N GLU A 163 8.64 15.53 -16.85
CA GLU A 163 8.31 16.94 -16.66
C GLU A 163 9.41 17.73 -15.94
N ARG A 164 10.20 17.05 -15.10
CA ARG A 164 11.17 17.72 -14.23
C ARG A 164 12.59 17.20 -14.37
N GLY A 165 12.82 16.13 -15.13
CA GLY A 165 14.12 15.46 -15.22
C GLY A 165 14.59 14.86 -13.88
N ILE A 166 13.66 14.52 -12.98
CA ILE A 166 13.95 13.96 -11.66
C ILE A 166 13.87 12.44 -11.74
N ALA A 167 14.99 11.78 -11.44
CA ALA A 167 15.13 10.33 -11.55
C ALA A 167 14.64 9.55 -10.32
N ARG A 168 14.35 10.21 -9.21
CA ARG A 168 14.02 9.55 -7.93
C ARG A 168 12.75 10.07 -7.31
N ILE A 169 12.05 9.16 -6.60
CA ILE A 169 10.88 9.48 -5.77
C ILE A 169 11.18 9.09 -4.33
N ALA A 170 10.83 9.96 -3.39
CA ALA A 170 10.79 9.62 -1.97
C ALA A 170 9.35 9.63 -1.45
N THR A 171 9.09 8.80 -0.46
CA THR A 171 7.79 8.74 0.24
C THR A 171 7.97 8.41 1.71
N GLY A 172 6.95 8.72 2.52
CA GLY A 172 6.90 8.45 3.95
C GLY A 172 6.60 6.98 4.32
N HIS A 173 6.92 6.00 3.47
CA HIS A 173 6.72 4.60 3.81
C HIS A 173 7.72 4.11 4.85
N TYR A 174 7.21 3.38 5.82
CA TYR A 174 8.02 2.67 6.83
C TYR A 174 8.49 1.33 6.24
N ALA A 175 9.50 1.40 5.41
CA ALA A 175 10.21 0.25 4.84
C ALA A 175 11.66 0.68 4.57
N ARG A 176 12.59 -0.28 4.48
CA ARG A 176 14.00 -0.01 4.21
C ARG A 176 14.39 -0.57 2.85
N LEU A 177 15.26 0.15 2.17
CA LEU A 177 15.83 -0.27 0.88
C LEU A 177 17.35 -0.39 1.00
N ARG A 178 17.88 -1.49 0.47
CA ARG A 178 19.31 -1.68 0.23
C ARG A 178 19.52 -1.77 -1.29
N HIS A 179 20.20 -0.76 -1.83
CA HIS A 179 20.49 -0.71 -3.26
C HIS A 179 21.71 -1.57 -3.60
N GLY A 180 21.61 -2.33 -4.71
CA GLY A 180 22.74 -3.11 -5.22
C GLY A 180 23.19 -4.23 -4.27
N GLY A 181 22.34 -5.19 -3.95
CA GLY A 181 22.72 -6.39 -3.21
C GLY A 181 23.76 -7.25 -3.94
N PRO A 182 24.18 -8.40 -3.35
CA PRO A 182 25.27 -9.25 -3.90
C PRO A 182 25.05 -9.71 -5.35
N ASP A 183 23.79 -9.88 -5.74
CA ASP A 183 23.36 -10.26 -7.10
C ASP A 183 22.92 -9.06 -7.96
N GLY A 184 23.27 -7.83 -7.53
CA GLY A 184 22.88 -6.58 -8.19
C GLY A 184 21.44 -6.15 -7.97
N ARG A 185 20.61 -6.98 -7.30
CA ARG A 185 19.21 -6.65 -7.04
C ARG A 185 19.06 -5.67 -5.88
N HIS A 186 18.09 -4.79 -5.99
CA HIS A 186 17.66 -3.97 -4.87
C HIS A 186 16.85 -4.83 -3.88
N GLN A 187 17.14 -4.68 -2.60
CA GLN A 187 16.50 -5.44 -1.53
C GLN A 187 15.52 -4.55 -0.75
N LEU A 188 14.31 -5.03 -0.57
CA LEU A 188 13.31 -4.42 0.30
C LEU A 188 13.32 -5.12 1.64
N LEU A 189 13.37 -4.34 2.73
CA LEU A 189 13.40 -4.84 4.09
C LEU A 189 12.24 -4.25 4.88
N ARG A 190 11.82 -4.95 5.94
CA ARG A 190 10.84 -4.45 6.90
C ARG A 190 11.30 -3.10 7.48
N GLY A 191 10.34 -2.24 7.82
CA GLY A 191 10.59 -1.06 8.64
C GLY A 191 11.03 -1.46 10.05
N THR A 192 11.83 -0.63 10.70
CA THR A 192 12.29 -0.90 12.07
C THR A 192 11.13 -0.87 13.08
N ASP A 193 10.13 -0.03 12.89
CA ASP A 193 8.90 -0.06 13.67
C ASP A 193 7.97 -1.16 13.13
N ALA A 194 7.96 -2.32 13.81
CA ALA A 194 7.14 -3.46 13.40
C ALA A 194 5.63 -3.16 13.37
N ARG A 195 5.16 -2.18 14.17
CA ARG A 195 3.74 -1.78 14.18
C ARG A 195 3.37 -0.92 12.98
N LYS A 196 4.37 -0.30 12.34
CA LYS A 196 4.21 0.61 11.19
C LYS A 196 4.82 0.06 9.91
N ASP A 197 5.46 -1.12 9.95
CA ASP A 197 6.05 -1.75 8.77
C ASP A 197 5.04 -1.83 7.63
N GLN A 198 5.41 -1.26 6.50
CA GLN A 198 4.59 -1.18 5.28
C GLN A 198 5.19 -1.98 4.12
N SER A 199 6.26 -2.74 4.37
CA SER A 199 6.90 -3.58 3.35
C SER A 199 5.91 -4.53 2.68
N TYR A 200 4.94 -5.05 3.45
CA TYR A 200 3.83 -5.87 2.96
C TYR A 200 3.10 -5.27 1.74
N PHE A 201 2.88 -3.97 1.69
CA PHE A 201 2.18 -3.31 0.58
C PHE A 201 3.10 -2.95 -0.60
N LEU A 202 4.41 -3.19 -0.46
CA LEU A 202 5.43 -2.85 -1.46
C LEU A 202 5.96 -4.09 -2.21
N TYR A 203 5.48 -5.29 -1.88
CA TYR A 203 5.96 -6.54 -2.48
C TYR A 203 5.82 -6.58 -4.00
N ASP A 204 4.88 -5.84 -4.57
CA ASP A 204 4.57 -5.87 -6.00
C ASP A 204 5.36 -4.85 -6.84
N LEU A 205 6.31 -4.12 -6.23
CA LEU A 205 7.13 -3.14 -6.93
C LEU A 205 8.25 -3.84 -7.73
N PRO A 206 8.40 -3.51 -9.03
CA PRO A 206 9.48 -4.07 -9.85
C PRO A 206 10.84 -3.45 -9.49
N GLN A 207 11.91 -4.18 -9.81
CA GLN A 207 13.28 -3.76 -9.56
C GLN A 207 13.65 -2.38 -10.18
N SER A 208 13.14 -2.10 -11.37
CA SER A 208 13.32 -0.80 -12.03
C SER A 208 12.73 0.39 -11.27
N VAL A 209 11.70 0.15 -10.48
CA VAL A 209 11.09 1.14 -9.58
C VAL A 209 11.89 1.22 -8.28
N LEU A 210 12.14 0.07 -7.63
CA LEU A 210 12.84 0.01 -6.34
C LEU A 210 14.20 0.72 -6.37
N GLY A 211 14.95 0.58 -7.46
CA GLY A 211 16.24 1.26 -7.63
C GLY A 211 16.18 2.79 -7.63
N ARG A 212 15.00 3.35 -7.77
CA ARG A 212 14.74 4.79 -7.88
C ARG A 212 13.99 5.37 -6.67
N LEU A 213 13.73 4.55 -5.64
CA LEU A 213 12.98 4.96 -4.44
C LEU A 213 13.91 5.31 -3.29
N VAL A 214 13.43 6.24 -2.45
CA VAL A 214 14.06 6.64 -1.19
C VAL A 214 13.00 6.60 -0.09
N PHE A 215 13.25 5.86 0.99
CA PHE A 215 12.40 5.76 2.16
C PHE A 215 13.12 6.29 3.40
N PRO A 216 13.07 7.60 3.69
CA PRO A 216 13.78 8.21 4.81
C PRO A 216 13.34 7.69 6.17
N LEU A 217 12.07 7.30 6.31
CA LEU A 217 11.46 6.91 7.58
C LEU A 217 11.62 5.44 7.95
N GLY A 218 12.24 4.63 7.11
CA GLY A 218 12.29 3.18 7.32
C GLY A 218 13.00 2.72 8.61
N GLU A 219 13.84 3.57 9.20
CA GLU A 219 14.55 3.30 10.45
C GLU A 219 14.01 4.09 11.65
N LEU A 220 12.97 4.90 11.45
CA LEU A 220 12.31 5.66 12.51
C LEU A 220 11.10 4.89 13.05
N SER A 221 10.87 5.01 14.35
CA SER A 221 9.58 4.69 14.93
C SER A 221 8.57 5.81 14.61
N LYS A 222 7.28 5.52 14.79
CA LYS A 222 6.26 6.59 14.65
C LYS A 222 6.41 7.67 15.72
N ALA A 223 6.88 7.32 16.90
CA ALA A 223 7.19 8.28 17.95
C ALA A 223 8.34 9.21 17.52
N ASP A 224 9.43 8.65 16.97
CA ASP A 224 10.53 9.46 16.42
C ASP A 224 10.03 10.41 15.33
N THR A 225 9.20 9.89 14.39
CA THR A 225 8.63 10.70 13.31
C THR A 225 7.87 11.93 13.84
N ARG A 226 7.05 11.75 14.87
CA ARG A 226 6.31 12.88 15.47
C ARG A 226 7.21 13.84 16.20
N LEU A 227 8.20 13.34 16.94
CA LEU A 227 9.19 14.19 17.63
C LEU A 227 10.01 15.03 16.64
N GLU A 228 10.51 14.41 15.57
CA GLU A 228 11.23 15.11 14.51
C GLU A 228 10.34 16.15 13.80
N ALA A 229 9.10 15.79 13.48
CA ALA A 229 8.16 16.72 12.85
C ALA A 229 7.83 17.92 13.76
N ALA A 230 7.65 17.69 15.05
CA ALA A 230 7.42 18.76 16.05
C ALA A 230 8.66 19.65 16.21
N GLN A 231 9.86 19.07 16.29
CA GLN A 231 11.13 19.81 16.37
C GLN A 231 11.34 20.72 15.16
N LEU A 232 10.88 20.28 13.99
CA LEU A 232 10.92 21.03 12.73
C LEU A 232 9.79 22.05 12.60
N GLY A 233 8.85 22.09 13.56
CA GLY A 233 7.69 22.97 13.53
C GLY A 233 6.75 22.67 12.33
N LEU A 234 6.70 21.42 11.86
CA LEU A 234 5.81 21.09 10.76
C LEU A 234 4.35 21.15 11.20
N HIS A 235 3.51 21.88 10.46
CA HIS A 235 2.09 22.04 10.81
C HIS A 235 1.31 20.70 10.86
N THR A 236 1.85 19.67 10.22
CA THR A 236 1.28 18.31 10.20
C THR A 236 1.71 17.42 11.38
N ALA A 237 2.56 17.90 12.30
CA ALA A 237 3.16 17.09 13.38
C ALA A 237 2.11 16.39 14.27
N GLU A 238 1.00 17.08 14.59
CA GLU A 238 -0.09 16.57 15.43
C GLU A 238 -1.26 16.00 14.62
N LYS A 239 -1.19 16.04 13.28
CA LYS A 239 -2.30 15.57 12.43
C LYS A 239 -2.60 14.09 12.70
N PRO A 240 -3.89 13.70 12.89
CA PRO A 240 -4.27 12.30 13.03
C PRO A 240 -3.90 11.49 11.79
N GLU A 241 -3.64 10.20 12.01
CA GLU A 241 -3.38 9.26 10.91
C GLU A 241 -4.68 8.64 10.40
N SER A 242 -4.74 8.38 9.09
CA SER A 242 -5.74 7.48 8.54
C SER A 242 -5.48 6.07 9.07
N GLN A 243 -6.51 5.44 9.63
CA GLN A 243 -6.42 4.09 10.23
C GLN A 243 -6.88 3.01 9.26
N ASP A 244 -7.72 3.36 8.30
CA ASP A 244 -8.38 2.46 7.36
C ASP A 244 -7.91 2.68 5.91
N LEU A 245 -8.49 1.92 5.00
CA LEU A 245 -8.33 2.15 3.57
C LEU A 245 -8.88 3.53 3.22
N CYS A 246 -8.17 4.27 2.38
CA CYS A 246 -8.58 5.62 1.96
C CYS A 246 -10.01 5.65 1.37
N LEU A 247 -10.48 4.57 0.74
CA LEU A 247 -11.85 4.43 0.24
C LEU A 247 -12.87 4.30 1.38
N ALA A 248 -12.54 3.54 2.44
CA ALA A 248 -13.38 3.42 3.63
C ALA A 248 -13.43 4.74 4.40
N ASP A 249 -12.31 5.43 4.58
CA ASP A 249 -12.25 6.77 5.19
C ASP A 249 -13.13 7.77 4.41
N HIS A 250 -13.11 7.71 3.07
CA HIS A 250 -13.87 8.62 2.21
C HIS A 250 -15.39 8.38 2.29
N HIS A 251 -15.83 7.12 2.34
CA HIS A 251 -17.25 6.75 2.34
C HIS A 251 -17.81 6.47 3.74
N GLY A 252 -16.99 6.57 4.79
CA GLY A 252 -17.35 6.26 6.17
C GLY A 252 -17.24 4.78 6.54
N SER A 253 -17.31 3.86 5.57
CA SER A 253 -17.02 2.44 5.75
C SER A 253 -16.81 1.75 4.40
N MET A 254 -16.20 0.56 4.41
CA MET A 254 -16.09 -0.26 3.21
C MET A 254 -17.45 -0.75 2.70
N ARG A 255 -18.40 -1.02 3.60
CA ARG A 255 -19.76 -1.38 3.23
C ARG A 255 -20.45 -0.24 2.48
N ALA A 256 -20.41 0.98 3.01
CA ALA A 256 -20.99 2.16 2.35
C ALA A 256 -20.35 2.45 0.99
N PHE A 257 -19.05 2.19 0.85
CA PHE A 257 -18.36 2.26 -0.43
C PHE A 257 -18.96 1.24 -1.42
N LEU A 258 -19.04 -0.04 -1.05
CA LEU A 258 -19.55 -1.09 -1.93
C LEU A 258 -21.02 -0.89 -2.30
N ASP A 259 -21.85 -0.48 -1.35
CA ASP A 259 -23.28 -0.18 -1.57
C ASP A 259 -23.49 0.95 -2.60
N ALA A 260 -22.51 1.84 -2.79
CA ALA A 260 -22.58 2.88 -3.82
C ALA A 260 -22.35 2.36 -5.25
N TYR A 261 -21.78 1.16 -5.40
CA TYR A 261 -21.43 0.58 -6.71
C TYR A 261 -22.18 -0.71 -7.01
N LEU A 262 -22.55 -1.49 -6.01
CA LEU A 262 -23.19 -2.80 -6.17
C LEU A 262 -24.63 -2.76 -5.63
N PRO A 263 -25.61 -3.17 -6.42
CA PRO A 263 -26.99 -3.25 -5.96
C PRO A 263 -27.14 -4.40 -4.95
N PRO A 264 -28.00 -4.27 -3.92
CA PRO A 264 -28.28 -5.33 -2.98
C PRO A 264 -28.74 -6.61 -3.70
N ARG A 265 -28.15 -7.75 -3.33
CA ARG A 265 -28.51 -9.06 -3.88
C ARG A 265 -28.68 -10.04 -2.73
N ARG A 266 -29.94 -10.39 -2.42
CA ARG A 266 -30.23 -11.37 -1.37
C ARG A 266 -29.68 -12.73 -1.71
N GLY A 267 -29.11 -13.40 -0.71
CA GLY A 267 -28.55 -14.73 -0.79
C GLY A 267 -28.61 -15.46 0.55
N GLU A 268 -28.10 -16.67 0.56
CA GLU A 268 -28.17 -17.58 1.71
C GLU A 268 -26.82 -17.64 2.45
N ILE A 269 -26.91 -17.74 3.79
CA ILE A 269 -25.79 -18.15 4.64
C ILE A 269 -25.96 -19.64 4.93
N VAL A 270 -24.98 -20.44 4.49
CA VAL A 270 -25.06 -21.91 4.53
C VAL A 270 -23.86 -22.54 5.24
N LEU A 271 -24.07 -23.72 5.86
CA LEU A 271 -22.96 -24.55 6.31
C LEU A 271 -22.27 -25.25 5.14
N LEU A 272 -21.14 -25.90 5.40
CA LEU A 272 -20.41 -26.72 4.40
C LEU A 272 -21.25 -27.86 3.82
N ASP A 273 -22.20 -28.40 4.59
CA ASP A 273 -23.13 -29.46 4.16
C ASP A 273 -24.32 -28.92 3.33
N GLY A 274 -24.38 -27.58 3.13
CA GLY A 274 -25.44 -26.91 2.38
C GLY A 274 -26.68 -26.52 3.20
N ARG A 275 -26.70 -26.79 4.49
CA ARG A 275 -27.81 -26.37 5.38
C ARG A 275 -27.89 -24.85 5.46
N VAL A 276 -29.05 -24.29 5.18
CA VAL A 276 -29.31 -22.85 5.26
C VAL A 276 -29.49 -22.45 6.73
N LEU A 277 -28.76 -21.43 7.15
CA LEU A 277 -28.82 -20.85 8.49
C LEU A 277 -29.50 -19.48 8.53
N GLY A 278 -29.48 -18.74 7.42
CA GLY A 278 -30.02 -17.40 7.33
C GLY A 278 -29.84 -16.80 5.94
N GLU A 279 -30.10 -15.50 5.83
CA GLU A 279 -30.01 -14.73 4.60
C GLU A 279 -29.05 -13.55 4.78
N HIS A 280 -28.57 -13.01 3.66
CA HIS A 280 -27.77 -11.79 3.60
C HIS A 280 -28.22 -10.92 2.42
N ASP A 281 -27.79 -9.64 2.40
CA ASP A 281 -28.15 -8.68 1.36
C ASP A 281 -27.12 -8.55 0.23
N GLY A 282 -25.96 -9.23 0.35
CA GLY A 282 -24.89 -9.25 -0.65
C GLY A 282 -23.64 -9.95 -0.09
N ILE A 283 -22.98 -10.79 -0.91
CA ILE A 283 -21.73 -11.50 -0.53
C ILE A 283 -20.57 -10.54 -0.35
N GLU A 284 -20.60 -9.38 -1.00
CA GLU A 284 -19.62 -8.32 -0.94
C GLU A 284 -19.45 -7.72 0.46
N HIS A 285 -20.41 -7.93 1.35
CA HIS A 285 -20.34 -7.49 2.75
C HIS A 285 -19.60 -8.45 3.66
N PHE A 286 -19.15 -9.58 3.11
CA PHE A 286 -18.47 -10.63 3.87
C PHE A 286 -17.02 -10.82 3.40
N THR A 287 -16.19 -11.28 4.32
CA THR A 287 -14.79 -11.60 4.04
C THR A 287 -14.46 -12.96 4.66
N ILE A 288 -13.66 -13.77 3.99
CA ILE A 288 -13.20 -15.06 4.53
C ILE A 288 -12.48 -14.84 5.86
N GLY A 289 -12.85 -15.64 6.86
CA GLY A 289 -12.39 -15.51 8.25
C GLY A 289 -13.27 -14.63 9.13
N GLN A 290 -14.24 -13.90 8.57
CA GLN A 290 -15.16 -13.07 9.35
C GLN A 290 -16.01 -13.94 10.30
N ARG A 291 -16.08 -13.52 11.59
CA ARG A 291 -16.88 -14.13 12.63
C ARG A 291 -18.08 -13.28 13.04
N LYS A 292 -17.87 -11.97 13.15
CA LYS A 292 -18.89 -11.02 13.63
C LYS A 292 -19.80 -10.59 12.49
N GLY A 293 -21.05 -10.28 12.81
CA GLY A 293 -22.00 -9.73 11.84
C GLY A 293 -22.59 -10.74 10.86
N LEU A 294 -22.51 -12.05 11.14
CA LEU A 294 -23.12 -13.08 10.31
C LEU A 294 -24.64 -13.14 10.46
N GLY A 295 -25.20 -12.68 11.59
CA GLY A 295 -26.65 -12.68 11.83
C GLY A 295 -27.29 -14.07 12.01
N VAL A 296 -26.48 -15.12 12.22
CA VAL A 296 -26.94 -16.49 12.39
C VAL A 296 -26.62 -17.02 13.80
N ALA A 297 -27.51 -17.90 14.32
CA ALA A 297 -27.31 -18.58 15.59
C ALA A 297 -26.80 -20.01 15.35
N TRP A 298 -25.78 -20.42 16.09
CA TRP A 298 -25.20 -21.76 16.05
C TRP A 298 -24.62 -22.13 17.43
N SER A 299 -24.36 -23.42 17.66
CA SER A 299 -23.86 -23.92 18.96
C SER A 299 -22.44 -23.46 19.29
N GLU A 300 -21.65 -23.09 18.30
CA GLU A 300 -20.28 -22.59 18.41
C GLU A 300 -20.01 -21.44 17.41
N PRO A 301 -18.94 -20.65 17.59
CA PRO A 301 -18.63 -19.56 16.67
C PRO A 301 -18.39 -20.03 15.25
N LEU A 302 -19.15 -19.50 14.29
CA LEU A 302 -18.97 -19.74 12.86
C LEU A 302 -18.09 -18.65 12.24
N HIS A 303 -17.38 -19.05 11.18
CA HIS A 303 -16.55 -18.19 10.38
C HIS A 303 -16.88 -18.36 8.90
N VAL A 304 -16.79 -17.29 8.13
CA VAL A 304 -16.87 -17.36 6.67
C VAL A 304 -15.67 -18.16 6.15
N VAL A 305 -15.92 -19.23 5.42
CA VAL A 305 -14.87 -20.10 4.84
C VAL A 305 -14.80 -20.02 3.31
N ARG A 306 -15.92 -19.60 2.68
CA ARG A 306 -16.00 -19.40 1.23
C ARG A 306 -17.12 -18.41 0.90
N LEU A 307 -16.88 -17.60 -0.13
CA LEU A 307 -17.89 -16.78 -0.79
C LEU A 307 -18.17 -17.41 -2.16
N ASP A 308 -19.41 -17.82 -2.38
CA ASP A 308 -19.83 -18.47 -3.62
C ASP A 308 -20.64 -17.48 -4.46
N ALA A 309 -19.96 -16.74 -5.33
CA ALA A 309 -20.59 -15.70 -6.13
C ALA A 309 -21.59 -16.27 -7.17
N ALA A 310 -21.37 -17.50 -7.66
CA ALA A 310 -22.23 -18.11 -8.66
C ALA A 310 -23.64 -18.37 -8.09
N PHE A 311 -23.71 -18.86 -6.84
CA PHE A 311 -24.96 -19.13 -6.15
C PHE A 311 -25.36 -18.03 -5.16
N ASN A 312 -24.57 -16.95 -5.06
CA ASN A 312 -24.76 -15.87 -4.11
C ASN A 312 -24.91 -16.37 -2.67
N ARG A 313 -23.92 -17.22 -2.23
CA ARG A 313 -23.93 -17.86 -0.92
C ARG A 313 -22.69 -17.50 -0.09
N VAL A 314 -22.93 -17.26 1.20
CA VAL A 314 -21.88 -17.16 2.21
C VAL A 314 -21.77 -18.51 2.92
N VAL A 315 -20.68 -19.23 2.70
CA VAL A 315 -20.44 -20.53 3.33
C VAL A 315 -19.72 -20.31 4.64
N VAL A 316 -20.26 -20.84 5.72
CA VAL A 316 -19.70 -20.71 7.07
C VAL A 316 -19.40 -22.07 7.69
N ALA A 317 -18.41 -22.11 8.57
CA ALA A 317 -18.01 -23.33 9.30
C ALA A 317 -17.40 -22.96 10.67
N PRO A 318 -17.32 -23.92 11.60
CA PRO A 318 -16.47 -23.82 12.79
C PRO A 318 -15.01 -23.58 12.44
N ARG A 319 -14.27 -22.94 13.37
CA ARG A 319 -12.86 -22.60 13.15
C ARG A 319 -11.97 -23.82 12.77
N SER A 320 -12.26 -24.98 13.37
CA SER A 320 -11.55 -26.22 13.11
C SER A 320 -11.59 -26.67 11.65
N GLU A 321 -12.66 -26.34 10.93
CA GLU A 321 -12.87 -26.67 9.53
C GLU A 321 -12.41 -25.56 8.56
N ALA A 322 -11.98 -24.41 9.10
CA ALA A 322 -11.60 -23.24 8.32
C ALA A 322 -10.08 -23.12 8.10
N ALA A 323 -9.28 -23.94 8.79
CA ALA A 323 -7.82 -23.94 8.64
C ALA A 323 -7.38 -24.67 7.39
N ARG A 324 -6.34 -24.16 6.71
CA ARG A 324 -5.75 -24.75 5.52
C ARG A 324 -4.25 -24.92 5.70
N ALA A 325 -3.73 -26.08 5.30
CA ALA A 325 -2.30 -26.39 5.33
C ALA A 325 -1.56 -25.88 4.08
N GLU A 326 -2.29 -25.56 3.03
CA GLU A 326 -1.71 -25.15 1.74
C GLU A 326 -2.42 -23.92 1.17
N ALA A 327 -1.70 -23.20 0.30
CA ALA A 327 -2.26 -22.13 -0.53
C ALA A 327 -1.53 -22.07 -1.89
N VAL A 328 -2.26 -21.74 -2.95
CA VAL A 328 -1.67 -21.42 -4.25
C VAL A 328 -1.57 -19.90 -4.39
N VAL A 329 -0.40 -19.42 -4.76
CA VAL A 329 -0.10 -18.02 -4.96
C VAL A 329 0.30 -17.78 -6.41
N GLY A 330 -0.42 -16.90 -7.07
CA GLY A 330 -0.15 -16.50 -8.45
C GLY A 330 0.36 -15.07 -8.57
N ALA A 331 0.72 -14.70 -9.79
CA ALA A 331 1.25 -13.36 -10.10
C ALA A 331 2.41 -12.94 -9.18
N VAL A 332 3.29 -13.88 -8.82
CA VAL A 332 4.39 -13.64 -7.88
C VAL A 332 5.40 -12.68 -8.47
N ASN A 333 5.72 -11.63 -7.70
CA ASN A 333 6.82 -10.71 -7.96
C ASN A 333 8.01 -11.05 -7.03
N TRP A 334 9.17 -11.36 -7.61
CA TRP A 334 10.40 -11.62 -6.87
C TRP A 334 11.17 -10.34 -6.67
N VAL A 335 11.22 -9.88 -5.42
CA VAL A 335 11.81 -8.60 -5.06
C VAL A 335 13.31 -8.74 -4.80
N SER A 336 13.68 -9.32 -3.68
CA SER A 336 15.08 -9.32 -3.20
C SER A 336 15.90 -10.54 -3.65
N ILE A 337 15.29 -11.47 -4.38
CA ILE A 337 15.93 -12.66 -4.92
C ILE A 337 15.49 -12.92 -6.36
N ALA A 338 16.25 -13.71 -7.10
CA ALA A 338 15.80 -14.29 -8.36
C ALA A 338 14.70 -15.34 -8.10
N PRO A 339 13.86 -15.69 -9.10
CA PRO A 339 12.89 -16.76 -8.97
C PRO A 339 13.56 -18.08 -8.55
N PRO A 340 13.17 -18.69 -7.40
CA PRO A 340 13.74 -19.97 -6.98
C PRO A 340 13.34 -21.07 -7.94
N GLN A 341 14.24 -22.03 -8.15
CA GLN A 341 14.00 -23.21 -8.97
C GLN A 341 13.67 -24.45 -8.12
N GLU A 342 13.98 -24.40 -6.83
CA GLU A 342 13.79 -25.47 -5.86
C GLU A 342 12.92 -24.99 -4.69
N PRO A 343 12.35 -25.88 -3.88
CA PRO A 343 11.62 -25.51 -2.68
C PRO A 343 12.47 -24.66 -1.74
N LEU A 344 11.88 -23.61 -1.20
CA LEU A 344 12.53 -22.63 -0.33
C LEU A 344 11.78 -22.50 0.99
N ALA A 345 12.49 -22.61 2.12
CA ALA A 345 11.92 -22.28 3.43
C ALA A 345 11.77 -20.77 3.58
N VAL A 346 10.59 -20.32 3.95
CA VAL A 346 10.21 -18.90 4.05
C VAL A 346 9.31 -18.64 5.26
N GLU A 347 9.27 -17.40 5.68
CA GLU A 347 8.21 -16.87 6.54
C GLU A 347 7.17 -16.19 5.66
N VAL A 348 5.88 -16.53 5.82
CA VAL A 348 4.80 -16.02 4.98
C VAL A 348 3.84 -15.18 5.81
N GLN A 349 3.57 -13.98 5.34
CA GLN A 349 2.53 -13.11 5.89
C GLN A 349 1.35 -13.10 4.90
N VAL A 350 0.20 -13.66 5.31
CA VAL A 350 -0.99 -13.82 4.45
C VAL A 350 -2.01 -12.71 4.59
N ARG A 351 -1.79 -11.79 5.54
CA ARG A 351 -2.58 -10.57 5.75
C ARG A 351 -1.72 -9.49 6.40
N TYR A 352 -2.03 -8.24 6.10
CA TYR A 352 -1.40 -7.15 6.81
C TYR A 352 -1.64 -7.26 8.33
N ARG A 353 -0.60 -7.07 9.13
CA ARG A 353 -0.59 -7.21 10.60
C ARG A 353 -0.83 -8.64 11.13
N SER A 354 -0.86 -9.68 10.28
CA SER A 354 -0.73 -11.04 10.82
C SER A 354 0.73 -11.35 11.15
N GLU A 355 0.94 -12.21 12.13
CA GLU A 355 2.27 -12.76 12.37
C GLU A 355 2.71 -13.56 11.13
N PRO A 356 3.99 -13.50 10.77
CA PRO A 356 4.54 -14.36 9.73
C PRO A 356 4.60 -15.81 10.19
N GLU A 357 4.24 -16.74 9.29
CA GLU A 357 4.20 -18.16 9.55
C GLU A 357 5.22 -18.93 8.71
N ALA A 358 5.85 -19.94 9.29
CA ALA A 358 6.81 -20.77 8.59
C ALA A 358 6.13 -21.65 7.52
N ALA A 359 6.69 -21.66 6.31
CA ALA A 359 6.17 -22.44 5.21
C ALA A 359 7.29 -22.87 4.24
N TRP A 360 7.02 -23.92 3.49
CA TRP A 360 7.76 -24.27 2.29
C TRP A 360 7.10 -23.62 1.08
N LEU A 361 7.88 -22.86 0.34
CA LEU A 361 7.48 -22.28 -0.93
C LEU A 361 7.98 -23.20 -2.05
N ILE A 362 7.06 -23.77 -2.82
CA ILE A 362 7.33 -24.72 -3.90
C ILE A 362 7.01 -24.01 -5.21
N PRO A 363 8.00 -23.74 -6.08
CA PRO A 363 7.77 -23.17 -7.40
C PRO A 363 6.82 -24.03 -8.24
N LEU A 364 5.89 -23.39 -8.94
CA LEU A 364 4.96 -24.05 -9.85
C LEU A 364 5.18 -23.56 -11.29
N PRO A 365 4.91 -24.40 -12.30
CA PRO A 365 4.87 -23.97 -13.68
C PRO A 365 3.83 -22.87 -13.89
N ALA A 366 4.17 -21.89 -14.72
CA ALA A 366 3.22 -20.83 -15.11
C ALA A 366 2.01 -21.45 -15.84
N SER A 367 0.81 -20.99 -15.49
CA SER A 367 -0.37 -21.27 -16.30
C SER A 367 -0.35 -20.45 -17.60
N GLU A 368 -1.22 -20.79 -18.55
CA GLU A 368 -1.39 -19.99 -19.76
C GLU A 368 -1.88 -18.58 -19.44
N ALA A 369 -2.81 -18.44 -18.48
CA ALA A 369 -3.32 -17.17 -18.00
C ALA A 369 -2.21 -16.30 -17.34
N ASP A 370 -1.32 -16.90 -16.54
CA ASP A 370 -0.20 -16.18 -15.93
C ASP A 370 0.76 -15.62 -16.99
N ARG A 371 1.06 -16.43 -18.03
CA ARG A 371 1.91 -15.99 -19.15
C ARG A 371 1.25 -14.88 -19.96
N ALA A 372 -0.03 -15.01 -20.27
CA ALA A 372 -0.79 -13.99 -20.98
C ALA A 372 -0.88 -12.66 -20.22
N ALA A 373 -0.97 -12.73 -18.88
CA ALA A 373 -0.94 -11.56 -18.01
C ALA A 373 0.47 -10.96 -17.80
N GLY A 374 1.53 -11.56 -18.39
CA GLY A 374 2.92 -11.13 -18.20
C GLY A 374 3.46 -11.34 -16.78
N ARG A 375 2.83 -12.23 -15.99
CA ARG A 375 3.18 -12.53 -14.59
C ARG A 375 3.34 -14.05 -14.39
N PRO A 376 4.39 -14.66 -14.97
CA PRO A 376 4.51 -16.10 -15.13
C PRO A 376 4.84 -16.86 -13.84
N HIS A 377 5.14 -16.17 -12.74
CA HIS A 377 5.59 -16.85 -11.53
C HIS A 377 4.40 -17.24 -10.64
N ARG A 378 4.41 -18.51 -10.25
CA ARG A 378 3.46 -19.11 -9.29
C ARG A 378 4.21 -19.96 -8.29
N CYS A 379 3.61 -20.16 -7.13
CA CYS A 379 4.10 -21.13 -6.16
C CYS A 379 2.94 -21.74 -5.36
N ARG A 380 3.20 -22.90 -4.76
CA ARG A 380 2.41 -23.47 -3.69
C ARG A 380 3.13 -23.19 -2.38
N LEU A 381 2.38 -22.80 -1.38
CA LEU A 381 2.83 -22.70 0.00
C LEU A 381 2.33 -23.92 0.75
N GLU A 382 3.22 -24.58 1.47
CA GLU A 382 2.91 -25.64 2.45
C GLU A 382 3.28 -25.09 3.83
N PHE A 383 2.27 -24.76 4.63
CA PHE A 383 2.46 -24.18 5.96
C PHE A 383 2.86 -25.27 6.95
N CYS A 384 3.81 -24.96 7.84
CA CYS A 384 4.20 -25.88 8.92
C CYS A 384 3.04 -26.10 9.91
N GLU A 385 2.20 -25.09 10.10
CA GLU A 385 0.96 -25.17 10.87
C GLU A 385 -0.20 -24.65 10.02
N ALA A 386 -1.34 -25.35 10.04
CA ALA A 386 -2.51 -24.97 9.23
C ALA A 386 -2.98 -23.55 9.56
N GLN A 387 -3.14 -22.71 8.54
CA GLN A 387 -3.45 -21.30 8.65
C GLN A 387 -4.94 -21.03 8.52
N PHE A 388 -5.42 -20.15 9.39
CA PHE A 388 -6.79 -19.66 9.35
C PHE A 388 -6.93 -18.44 8.41
N SER A 389 -8.03 -18.40 7.68
CA SER A 389 -8.38 -17.24 6.81
C SER A 389 -7.40 -17.01 5.66
N ILE A 390 -6.99 -18.08 5.00
CA ILE A 390 -6.37 -17.98 3.67
C ILE A 390 -7.44 -17.44 2.70
N THR A 391 -7.23 -16.19 2.24
CA THR A 391 -8.28 -15.43 1.55
C THR A 391 -7.85 -15.14 0.11
N PRO A 392 -8.55 -15.68 -0.91
CA PRO A 392 -8.31 -15.33 -2.31
C PRO A 392 -8.40 -13.82 -2.56
N GLY A 393 -7.44 -13.29 -3.32
CA GLY A 393 -7.30 -11.87 -3.60
C GLY A 393 -6.45 -11.09 -2.61
N GLN A 394 -6.19 -11.64 -1.40
CA GLN A 394 -5.17 -11.09 -0.50
C GLN A 394 -3.77 -11.49 -0.95
N ALA A 395 -2.74 -10.77 -0.47
CA ALA A 395 -1.36 -11.13 -0.77
C ALA A 395 -0.82 -12.15 0.22
N ALA A 396 0.00 -13.07 -0.29
CA ALA A 396 0.99 -13.80 0.48
C ALA A 396 2.35 -13.17 0.22
N VAL A 397 2.98 -12.61 1.25
CA VAL A 397 4.28 -11.94 1.15
C VAL A 397 5.33 -12.77 1.87
N PHE A 398 6.45 -13.03 1.20
CA PHE A 398 7.48 -13.97 1.64
C PHE A 398 8.68 -13.21 2.22
N TYR A 399 9.16 -13.67 3.36
CA TYR A 399 10.28 -13.08 4.06
C TYR A 399 11.35 -14.11 4.42
N ALA A 400 12.57 -13.61 4.64
CA ALA A 400 13.65 -14.30 5.34
C ALA A 400 14.17 -13.30 6.39
N GLY A 401 13.69 -13.42 7.63
CA GLY A 401 13.87 -12.42 8.66
C GLY A 401 13.32 -11.05 8.25
N GLU A 402 14.19 -10.03 8.21
CA GLU A 402 13.77 -8.68 7.80
C GLU A 402 13.64 -8.49 6.29
N ARG A 403 14.23 -9.40 5.49
CA ARG A 403 14.30 -9.25 4.04
C ARG A 403 13.03 -9.78 3.36
N LEU A 404 12.32 -8.93 2.64
CA LEU A 404 11.20 -9.31 1.80
C LEU A 404 11.73 -9.97 0.52
N LEU A 405 11.43 -11.25 0.32
CA LEU A 405 11.87 -12.03 -0.84
C LEU A 405 11.02 -11.77 -2.08
N GLY A 406 9.72 -11.67 -1.87
CA GLY A 406 8.71 -11.48 -2.91
C GLY A 406 7.31 -11.64 -2.35
N GLY A 407 6.33 -11.75 -3.23
CA GLY A 407 4.94 -12.00 -2.86
C GLY A 407 4.05 -12.10 -4.08
N GLY A 408 2.83 -12.55 -3.89
CA GLY A 408 1.83 -12.68 -4.93
C GLY A 408 0.42 -12.74 -4.37
N LEU A 409 -0.56 -12.93 -5.24
CA LEU A 409 -1.96 -13.00 -4.85
C LEU A 409 -2.37 -14.45 -4.56
N ILE A 410 -3.00 -14.66 -3.42
CA ILE A 410 -3.61 -15.94 -3.04
C ILE A 410 -4.73 -16.23 -4.04
N GLN A 411 -4.70 -17.42 -4.66
CA GLN A 411 -5.69 -17.87 -5.64
C GLN A 411 -6.66 -18.88 -5.02
N SER A 412 -6.16 -19.75 -4.14
CA SER A 412 -6.97 -20.79 -3.47
C SER A 412 -6.28 -21.23 -2.18
#